data_d82f3aae717e58e29fbda0dc887fccd6
#
_entry.id   d82f3aae717e58e29fbda0dc887fccd6
#
_cell.length_a   1.000
_cell.length_b   1.000
_cell.length_c   1.000
_cell.angle_alpha   90.00
_cell.angle_beta   90.00
_cell.angle_gamma   90.00
#
_symmetry.space_group_name_H-M   'P 1'
#
loop_
_entity.id
_entity.type
_entity.pdbx_description
1 polymer ?
#
loop_
_entity_poly.entity_id
_entity_poly.type
_entity_poly.pdbx_seq_one_letter_code
_entity_poly.pdbx_strand_id
1 'polypeptide(L)'
;MAALTGAALLLASLLALAAIASGNTEGDILYSQRLAWKDPNNVLQSWDPTLVNPCTWFHVTCNNVNSVIRVDLGNAGLSGALVPGLGRMVNLQYLELFGNNISGPIPATLGNLTRLVSLDLYDNRLTGAIPASLGNIGTLRFLRLHGNKLAGSIPASLGRLTKLVELELQENMLSSTVPLEILSLVLVGDLTELNVAKNNLAGTVISSKPRVATVIHDTLKTTS
;
A
#
# COMPACT_ATOMS: atom_id res chain seq x y z
N MET A 1 41.86 42.99 13.47
CA MET A 1 40.97 42.42 12.46
C MET A 1 41.25 40.92 12.23
N ALA A 2 41.16 40.08 13.25
CA ALA A 2 41.47 38.65 13.11
C ALA A 2 40.56 37.70 13.93
N ALA A 3 39.41 38.17 14.43
CA ALA A 3 38.53 37.39 15.28
C ALA A 3 37.19 36.92 14.60
N LEU A 4 36.94 37.30 13.33
CA LEU A 4 35.68 37.03 12.65
C LEU A 4 35.73 35.79 11.72
N THR A 5 36.90 35.22 11.49
CA THR A 5 37.04 34.08 10.55
C THR A 5 36.84 32.71 11.21
N GLY A 6 37.04 32.61 12.54
CA GLY A 6 36.89 31.32 13.26
C GLY A 6 35.44 30.90 13.50
N ALA A 7 34.56 31.85 13.76
CA ALA A 7 33.14 31.57 14.04
C ALA A 7 32.36 31.17 12.78
N ALA A 8 32.71 31.77 11.63
CA ALA A 8 32.08 31.39 10.35
C ALA A 8 32.46 30.00 9.86
N LEU A 9 33.70 29.57 10.09
CA LEU A 9 34.18 28.25 9.74
C LEU A 9 33.58 27.16 10.66
N LEU A 10 33.37 27.45 11.95
CA LEU A 10 32.71 26.54 12.90
C LEU A 10 31.21 26.39 12.60
N LEU A 11 30.53 27.48 12.21
CA LEU A 11 29.13 27.41 11.81
C LEU A 11 28.93 26.65 10.49
N ALA A 12 29.83 26.82 9.52
CA ALA A 12 29.78 26.06 8.27
C ALA A 12 30.06 24.56 8.48
N SER A 13 30.96 24.20 9.40
CA SER A 13 31.21 22.80 9.74
C SER A 13 30.07 22.15 10.53
N LEU A 14 29.38 22.91 11.41
CA LEU A 14 28.18 22.42 12.12
C LEU A 14 26.99 22.24 11.19
N LEU A 15 26.80 23.13 10.21
CA LEU A 15 25.76 22.99 9.18
C LEU A 15 26.07 21.82 8.23
N ALA A 16 27.32 21.57 7.88
CA ALA A 16 27.74 20.43 7.09
C ALA A 16 27.56 19.09 7.86
N LEU A 17 27.86 19.05 9.18
CA LEU A 17 27.57 17.88 10.01
C LEU A 17 26.06 17.64 10.20
N ALA A 18 25.25 18.67 10.28
CA ALA A 18 23.81 18.52 10.34
C ALA A 18 23.21 18.01 9.01
N ALA A 19 23.82 18.32 7.87
CA ALA A 19 23.43 17.79 6.58
C ALA A 19 23.85 16.31 6.38
N ILE A 20 24.87 15.82 7.09
CA ILE A 20 25.29 14.41 7.05
C ILE A 20 24.43 13.54 7.98
N ALA A 21 23.69 14.14 8.91
CA ALA A 21 22.80 13.43 9.86
C ALA A 21 21.36 13.26 9.38
N SER A 22 20.97 13.76 8.19
CA SER A 22 19.72 13.38 7.56
C SER A 22 19.93 12.07 6.82
N GLY A 23 19.90 10.95 7.56
CA GLY A 23 19.76 9.62 6.98
C GLY A 23 18.64 9.63 5.94
N ASN A 24 18.76 8.85 4.90
CA ASN A 24 17.70 8.74 3.89
C ASN A 24 16.43 8.23 4.59
N THR A 25 15.47 9.13 4.81
CA THR A 25 14.22 8.82 5.53
C THR A 25 13.45 7.63 4.92
N GLU A 26 13.58 7.37 3.61
CA GLU A 26 12.98 6.21 2.96
C GLU A 26 13.74 4.92 3.32
N GLY A 27 15.07 4.97 3.41
CA GLY A 27 15.88 3.86 3.92
C GLY A 27 15.56 3.51 5.36
N ASP A 28 15.41 4.51 6.24
CA ASP A 28 15.03 4.30 7.65
C ASP A 28 13.64 3.66 7.78
N ILE A 29 12.69 4.09 6.94
CA ILE A 29 11.34 3.52 6.90
C ILE A 29 11.38 2.05 6.46
N LEU A 30 12.07 1.75 5.37
CA LEU A 30 12.20 0.39 4.86
C LEU A 30 12.97 -0.51 5.84
N TYR A 31 14.01 0.01 6.49
CA TYR A 31 14.71 -0.74 7.52
C TYR A 31 13.84 -1.01 8.75
N SER A 32 13.02 -0.04 9.17
CA SER A 32 12.03 -0.26 10.23
C SER A 32 11.01 -1.34 9.82
N GLN A 33 10.63 -1.38 8.55
CA GLN A 33 9.77 -2.44 8.03
C GLN A 33 10.47 -3.79 8.01
N ARG A 34 11.76 -3.86 7.63
CA ARG A 34 12.56 -5.07 7.71
C ARG A 34 12.59 -5.64 9.14
N LEU A 35 12.77 -4.78 10.14
CA LEU A 35 12.80 -5.19 11.55
C LEU A 35 11.45 -5.72 12.07
N ALA A 36 10.34 -5.28 11.47
CA ALA A 36 8.98 -5.75 11.80
C ALA A 36 8.63 -7.08 11.12
N TRP A 37 9.44 -7.54 10.17
CA TRP A 37 9.21 -8.78 9.45
C TRP A 37 10.16 -9.92 9.88
N LYS A 38 9.67 -11.14 9.74
CA LYS A 38 10.49 -12.35 9.70
C LYS A 38 10.78 -12.67 8.24
N ASP A 39 12.04 -12.87 7.93
CA ASP A 39 12.56 -13.14 6.58
C ASP A 39 13.31 -14.47 6.56
N PRO A 40 12.61 -15.61 6.51
CA PRO A 40 13.26 -16.93 6.55
C PRO A 40 14.10 -17.24 5.29
N ASN A 41 13.84 -16.52 4.19
CA ASN A 41 14.50 -16.73 2.90
C ASN A 41 15.65 -15.73 2.65
N ASN A 42 15.92 -14.85 3.61
CA ASN A 42 16.96 -13.81 3.53
C ASN A 42 16.82 -12.89 2.29
N VAL A 43 15.61 -12.63 1.82
CA VAL A 43 15.37 -11.77 0.66
C VAL A 43 15.70 -10.30 0.95
N LEU A 44 15.70 -9.90 2.23
CA LEU A 44 16.01 -8.55 2.69
C LEU A 44 17.47 -8.39 3.14
N GLN A 45 18.37 -9.33 2.84
CA GLN A 45 19.74 -9.27 3.32
C GLN A 45 20.50 -8.02 2.87
N SER A 46 20.16 -7.48 1.68
CA SER A 46 20.76 -6.27 1.11
C SER A 46 20.25 -4.96 1.74
N TRP A 47 19.20 -5.02 2.57
CA TRP A 47 18.60 -3.85 3.19
C TRP A 47 19.45 -3.38 4.39
N ASP A 48 20.57 -2.74 4.08
CA ASP A 48 21.56 -2.27 5.06
C ASP A 48 21.35 -0.77 5.33
N PRO A 49 21.02 -0.37 6.59
CA PRO A 49 20.75 1.02 6.94
C PRO A 49 22.00 1.90 6.90
N THR A 50 23.20 1.32 6.79
CA THR A 50 24.45 2.08 6.69
C THR A 50 24.70 2.63 5.28
N LEU A 51 23.95 2.16 4.29
CA LEU A 51 24.07 2.64 2.92
C LEU A 51 23.38 4.01 2.75
N VAL A 52 23.93 4.83 1.86
CA VAL A 52 23.51 6.23 1.65
C VAL A 52 22.02 6.33 1.25
N ASN A 53 21.52 5.35 0.48
CA ASN A 53 20.12 5.29 0.09
C ASN A 53 19.72 3.83 -0.20
N PRO A 54 18.41 3.50 -0.18
CA PRO A 54 17.92 2.15 -0.41
C PRO A 54 17.88 1.73 -1.89
N CYS A 55 18.37 2.55 -2.81
CA CYS A 55 18.22 2.30 -4.25
C CYS A 55 19.15 1.17 -4.77
N THR A 56 20.08 0.72 -3.95
CA THR A 56 20.93 -0.45 -4.22
C THR A 56 20.41 -1.72 -3.56
N TRP A 57 19.32 -1.64 -2.81
CA TRP A 57 18.72 -2.79 -2.15
C TRP A 57 17.94 -3.62 -3.15
N PHE A 58 18.02 -4.92 -3.04
CA PHE A 58 17.19 -5.82 -3.84
C PHE A 58 15.70 -5.54 -3.55
N HIS A 59 14.88 -5.69 -4.57
CA HIS A 59 13.43 -5.46 -4.48
C HIS A 59 13.00 -4.00 -4.30
N VAL A 60 13.94 -3.05 -4.38
CA VAL A 60 13.68 -1.61 -4.33
C VAL A 60 14.04 -0.98 -5.66
N THR A 61 13.13 -0.16 -6.21
CA THR A 61 13.39 0.64 -7.40
C THR A 61 13.23 2.11 -7.07
N CYS A 62 14.18 2.92 -7.50
CA CYS A 62 14.16 4.37 -7.34
C CYS A 62 13.97 5.08 -8.68
N ASN A 63 13.56 6.35 -8.58
CA ASN A 63 13.58 7.28 -9.71
C ASN A 63 14.99 7.90 -9.89
N ASN A 64 15.11 8.79 -10.87
CA ASN A 64 16.37 9.47 -11.22
C ASN A 64 16.89 10.48 -10.18
N VAL A 65 16.10 10.73 -9.12
CA VAL A 65 16.50 11.56 -7.96
C VAL A 65 16.67 10.73 -6.69
N ASN A 66 16.89 9.42 -6.84
CA ASN A 66 17.12 8.45 -5.76
C ASN A 66 15.98 8.37 -4.72
N SER A 67 14.75 8.59 -5.12
CA SER A 67 13.59 8.34 -4.27
C SER A 67 12.89 7.04 -4.65
N VAL A 68 12.46 6.27 -3.67
CA VAL A 68 11.83 4.96 -3.86
C VAL A 68 10.47 5.12 -4.53
N ILE A 69 10.28 4.42 -5.65
CA ILE A 69 9.02 4.38 -6.40
C ILE A 69 8.38 3.00 -6.42
N ARG A 70 9.13 1.93 -6.13
CA ARG A 70 8.60 0.56 -6.08
C ARG A 70 9.30 -0.25 -5.00
N VAL A 71 8.50 -1.04 -4.29
CA VAL A 71 8.94 -2.14 -3.43
C VAL A 71 8.20 -3.40 -3.89
N ASP A 72 8.95 -4.39 -4.40
CA ASP A 72 8.41 -5.63 -4.96
C ASP A 72 8.96 -6.83 -4.18
N LEU A 73 8.14 -7.37 -3.30
CA LEU A 73 8.43 -8.50 -2.42
C LEU A 73 7.33 -9.57 -2.52
N GLY A 74 6.74 -9.72 -3.71
CA GLY A 74 5.76 -10.79 -3.95
C GLY A 74 6.37 -12.17 -3.75
N ASN A 75 5.63 -13.09 -3.10
CA ASN A 75 6.04 -14.48 -2.82
C ASN A 75 7.39 -14.63 -2.10
N ALA A 76 7.74 -13.66 -1.26
CA ALA A 76 9.04 -13.62 -0.57
C ALA A 76 9.09 -14.47 0.71
N GLY A 77 7.96 -15.01 1.17
CA GLY A 77 7.86 -15.80 2.40
C GLY A 77 7.88 -14.96 3.69
N LEU A 78 7.70 -13.65 3.58
CA LEU A 78 7.73 -12.70 4.69
C LEU A 78 6.54 -12.88 5.63
N SER A 79 6.75 -12.61 6.92
CA SER A 79 5.67 -12.57 7.92
C SER A 79 5.90 -11.45 8.94
N GLY A 80 4.85 -11.03 9.62
CA GLY A 80 4.85 -9.89 10.54
C GLY A 80 3.85 -8.83 10.09
N ALA A 81 3.98 -7.59 10.55
CA ALA A 81 3.03 -6.53 10.28
C ALA A 81 3.59 -5.43 9.37
N LEU A 82 2.70 -4.65 8.78
CA LEU A 82 3.05 -3.43 8.07
C LEU A 82 3.26 -2.29 9.07
N VAL A 83 4.36 -1.55 8.95
CA VAL A 83 4.60 -0.40 9.81
C VAL A 83 3.91 0.86 9.28
N PRO A 84 3.32 1.71 10.14
CA PRO A 84 2.69 2.95 9.72
C PRO A 84 3.63 3.91 8.98
N GLY A 85 4.94 3.78 9.22
CA GLY A 85 5.98 4.57 8.57
C GLY A 85 5.96 4.51 7.04
N LEU A 86 5.50 3.40 6.45
CA LEU A 86 5.37 3.25 4.99
C LEU A 86 4.57 4.39 4.35
N GLY A 87 3.54 4.93 5.05
CA GLY A 87 2.73 6.04 4.55
C GLY A 87 3.47 7.38 4.41
N ARG A 88 4.76 7.46 4.78
CA ARG A 88 5.62 8.63 4.56
C ARG A 88 6.45 8.54 3.28
N MET A 89 6.39 7.44 2.54
CA MET A 89 7.11 7.25 1.29
C MET A 89 6.34 7.90 0.13
N VAL A 90 6.29 9.23 0.13
CA VAL A 90 5.38 10.04 -0.71
C VAL A 90 5.58 9.88 -2.23
N ASN A 91 6.71 9.34 -2.66
CA ASN A 91 7.00 9.08 -4.07
C ASN A 91 6.69 7.63 -4.50
N LEU A 92 6.29 6.76 -3.56
CA LEU A 92 5.97 5.37 -3.84
C LEU A 92 4.80 5.26 -4.82
N GLN A 93 4.99 4.46 -5.87
CA GLN A 93 4.00 4.21 -6.93
C GLN A 93 3.52 2.75 -6.91
N TYR A 94 4.35 1.81 -6.48
CA TYR A 94 4.05 0.39 -6.48
C TYR A 94 4.47 -0.23 -5.14
N LEU A 95 3.51 -0.80 -4.42
CA LEU A 95 3.75 -1.58 -3.21
C LEU A 95 3.19 -2.98 -3.42
N GLU A 96 4.07 -3.92 -3.74
CA GLU A 96 3.74 -5.28 -4.15
C GLU A 96 4.26 -6.26 -3.09
N LEU A 97 3.37 -6.76 -2.24
CA LEU A 97 3.68 -7.62 -1.09
C LEU A 97 2.81 -8.90 -1.11
N PHE A 98 2.26 -9.25 -2.24
CA PHE A 98 1.36 -10.39 -2.41
C PHE A 98 2.02 -11.74 -2.11
N GLY A 99 1.21 -12.76 -1.80
CA GLY A 99 1.69 -14.13 -1.63
C GLY A 99 2.64 -14.31 -0.45
N ASN A 100 2.40 -13.62 0.68
CA ASN A 100 3.21 -13.69 1.88
C ASN A 100 2.39 -14.16 3.10
N ASN A 101 2.98 -14.09 4.29
CA ASN A 101 2.32 -14.36 5.56
C ASN A 101 2.15 -13.07 6.41
N ILE A 102 2.06 -11.90 5.75
CA ILE A 102 1.92 -10.61 6.41
C ILE A 102 0.57 -10.55 7.12
N SER A 103 0.56 -10.07 8.36
CA SER A 103 -0.60 -10.10 9.25
C SER A 103 -0.85 -8.73 9.92
N GLY A 104 -1.92 -8.64 10.70
CA GLY A 104 -2.33 -7.39 11.33
C GLY A 104 -3.09 -6.46 10.38
N PRO A 105 -3.41 -5.25 10.80
CA PRO A 105 -4.21 -4.31 10.02
C PRO A 105 -3.40 -3.65 8.90
N ILE A 106 -4.09 -3.22 7.85
CA ILE A 106 -3.54 -2.30 6.86
C ILE A 106 -3.41 -0.92 7.54
N PRO A 107 -2.21 -0.31 7.61
CA PRO A 107 -2.06 0.99 8.23
C PRO A 107 -2.85 2.07 7.49
N ALA A 108 -3.65 2.85 8.21
CA ALA A 108 -4.43 3.96 7.63
C ALA A 108 -3.53 5.04 6.99
N THR A 109 -2.27 5.14 7.44
CA THR A 109 -1.27 6.05 6.88
C THR A 109 -0.91 5.77 5.43
N LEU A 110 -1.17 4.55 4.92
CA LEU A 110 -0.99 4.26 3.48
C LEU A 110 -1.85 5.17 2.60
N GLY A 111 -2.97 5.69 3.11
CA GLY A 111 -3.79 6.70 2.42
C GLY A 111 -3.08 8.02 2.12
N ASN A 112 -1.87 8.26 2.67
CA ASN A 112 -1.04 9.43 2.39
C ASN A 112 -0.16 9.25 1.13
N LEU A 113 -0.13 8.07 0.54
CA LEU A 113 0.68 7.75 -0.63
C LEU A 113 0.01 8.28 -1.92
N THR A 114 -0.06 9.58 -2.07
CA THR A 114 -0.81 10.25 -3.15
C THR A 114 -0.29 10.01 -4.57
N ARG A 115 0.84 9.32 -4.71
CA ARG A 115 1.41 8.89 -6.00
C ARG A 115 1.26 7.39 -6.26
N LEU A 116 0.67 6.64 -5.33
CA LEU A 116 0.53 5.19 -5.47
C LEU A 116 -0.40 4.85 -6.64
N VAL A 117 0.06 3.93 -7.48
CA VAL A 117 -0.64 3.42 -8.67
C VAL A 117 -1.15 2.00 -8.42
N SER A 118 -0.35 1.16 -7.76
CA SER A 118 -0.71 -0.21 -7.38
C SER A 118 -0.46 -0.48 -5.90
N LEU A 119 -1.45 -1.07 -5.25
CA LEU A 119 -1.36 -1.63 -3.91
C LEU A 119 -1.77 -3.10 -3.96
N ASP A 120 -0.77 -4.00 -3.99
CA ASP A 120 -0.95 -5.43 -4.11
C ASP A 120 -0.58 -6.13 -2.81
N LEU A 121 -1.60 -6.38 -1.99
CA LEU A 121 -1.48 -7.04 -0.67
C LEU A 121 -2.23 -8.39 -0.63
N TYR A 122 -2.63 -8.91 -1.78
CA TYR A 122 -3.42 -10.14 -1.87
C TYR A 122 -2.65 -11.38 -1.39
N ASP A 123 -3.38 -12.44 -1.06
CA ASP A 123 -2.84 -13.70 -0.56
C ASP A 123 -1.90 -13.52 0.64
N ASN A 124 -2.45 -12.90 1.69
CA ASN A 124 -1.77 -12.66 2.96
C ASN A 124 -2.68 -13.05 4.14
N ARG A 125 -2.34 -12.62 5.36
CA ARG A 125 -3.10 -12.85 6.58
C ARG A 125 -3.57 -11.53 7.22
N LEU A 126 -3.78 -10.48 6.41
CA LEU A 126 -4.20 -9.17 6.88
C LEU A 126 -5.59 -9.23 7.52
N THR A 127 -5.78 -8.45 8.57
CA THR A 127 -7.01 -8.44 9.39
C THR A 127 -7.54 -7.01 9.58
N GLY A 128 -8.71 -6.89 10.22
CA GLY A 128 -9.33 -5.60 10.47
C GLY A 128 -10.04 -5.03 9.25
N ALA A 129 -10.42 -3.77 9.31
CA ALA A 129 -11.15 -3.10 8.24
C ALA A 129 -10.22 -2.58 7.15
N ILE A 130 -10.74 -2.47 5.93
CA ILE A 130 -10.09 -1.70 4.86
C ILE A 130 -10.09 -0.22 5.28
N PRO A 131 -8.93 0.46 5.37
CA PRO A 131 -8.89 1.85 5.80
C PRO A 131 -9.61 2.77 4.82
N ALA A 132 -10.54 3.59 5.31
CA ALA A 132 -11.26 4.57 4.49
C ALA A 132 -10.31 5.62 3.85
N SER A 133 -9.14 5.85 4.46
CA SER A 133 -8.09 6.72 3.94
C SER A 133 -7.50 6.28 2.60
N LEU A 134 -7.60 5.00 2.23
CA LEU A 134 -7.18 4.54 0.89
C LEU A 134 -7.93 5.27 -0.22
N GLY A 135 -9.17 5.71 0.04
CA GLY A 135 -9.95 6.54 -0.88
C GLY A 135 -9.38 7.94 -1.15
N ASN A 136 -8.30 8.33 -0.48
CA ASN A 136 -7.58 9.59 -0.74
C ASN A 136 -6.48 9.46 -1.81
N ILE A 137 -6.17 8.23 -2.25
CA ILE A 137 -5.10 7.94 -3.22
C ILE A 137 -5.64 8.12 -4.64
N GLY A 138 -5.88 9.35 -5.07
CA GLY A 138 -6.51 9.65 -6.37
C GLY A 138 -5.74 9.17 -7.61
N THR A 139 -4.55 8.63 -7.45
CA THR A 139 -3.73 8.04 -8.52
C THR A 139 -3.85 6.53 -8.62
N LEU A 140 -4.54 5.87 -7.65
CA LEU A 140 -4.62 4.43 -7.56
C LEU A 140 -5.41 3.85 -8.75
N ARG A 141 -4.80 2.87 -9.42
CA ARG A 141 -5.40 2.13 -10.53
C ARG A 141 -5.68 0.67 -10.17
N PHE A 142 -4.87 0.09 -9.30
CA PHE A 142 -4.96 -1.31 -8.92
C PHE A 142 -5.01 -1.42 -7.40
N LEU A 143 -6.09 -1.95 -6.86
CA LEU A 143 -6.25 -2.24 -5.44
C LEU A 143 -6.63 -3.72 -5.30
N ARG A 144 -5.63 -4.54 -4.97
CA ARG A 144 -5.78 -6.00 -4.84
C ARG A 144 -5.54 -6.43 -3.40
N LEU A 145 -6.62 -6.76 -2.71
CA LEU A 145 -6.64 -7.13 -1.29
C LEU A 145 -7.24 -8.53 -1.06
N HIS A 146 -7.52 -9.27 -2.13
CA HIS A 146 -8.15 -10.59 -2.04
C HIS A 146 -7.32 -11.61 -1.28
N GLY A 147 -7.94 -12.74 -0.87
CA GLY A 147 -7.21 -13.81 -0.18
C GLY A 147 -6.64 -13.37 1.18
N ASN A 148 -7.42 -12.60 1.97
CA ASN A 148 -7.03 -12.11 3.29
C ASN A 148 -8.11 -12.43 4.36
N LYS A 149 -7.99 -11.82 5.53
CA LYS A 149 -8.97 -11.92 6.62
C LYS A 149 -9.55 -10.55 6.96
N LEU A 150 -9.68 -9.67 5.95
CA LEU A 150 -10.25 -8.33 6.11
C LEU A 150 -11.74 -8.43 6.42
N ALA A 151 -12.23 -7.61 7.35
CA ALA A 151 -13.60 -7.65 7.84
C ALA A 151 -14.22 -6.24 7.89
N GLY A 152 -15.52 -6.18 8.19
CA GLY A 152 -16.27 -4.92 8.19
C GLY A 152 -16.76 -4.54 6.80
N SER A 153 -17.24 -3.31 6.64
CA SER A 153 -17.80 -2.83 5.38
C SER A 153 -16.72 -2.37 4.40
N ILE A 154 -17.02 -2.45 3.11
CA ILE A 154 -16.22 -1.80 2.06
C ILE A 154 -16.41 -0.29 2.22
N PRO A 155 -15.33 0.51 2.37
CA PRO A 155 -15.47 1.95 2.56
C PRO A 155 -16.03 2.66 1.33
N ALA A 156 -17.10 3.43 1.48
CA ALA A 156 -17.67 4.23 0.40
C ALA A 156 -16.68 5.25 -0.20
N SER A 157 -15.68 5.66 0.60
CA SER A 157 -14.60 6.55 0.14
C SER A 157 -13.78 6.00 -1.02
N LEU A 158 -13.72 4.67 -1.23
CA LEU A 158 -13.08 4.06 -2.39
C LEU A 158 -13.75 4.49 -3.71
N GLY A 159 -15.02 4.90 -3.67
CA GLY A 159 -15.72 5.50 -4.81
C GLY A 159 -15.16 6.83 -5.29
N ARG A 160 -14.22 7.45 -4.56
CA ARG A 160 -13.50 8.66 -5.01
C ARG A 160 -12.33 8.35 -5.94
N LEU A 161 -11.96 7.09 -6.08
CA LEU A 161 -10.82 6.63 -6.88
C LEU A 161 -11.20 6.56 -8.37
N THR A 162 -11.39 7.69 -9.00
CA THR A 162 -11.90 7.77 -10.39
C THR A 162 -10.98 7.15 -11.44
N LYS A 163 -9.71 6.90 -11.10
CA LYS A 163 -8.71 6.23 -11.96
C LYS A 163 -8.59 4.73 -11.67
N LEU A 164 -9.40 4.19 -10.74
CA LEU A 164 -9.35 2.79 -10.37
C LEU A 164 -9.82 1.92 -11.55
N VAL A 165 -8.99 0.96 -11.94
CA VAL A 165 -9.25 0.01 -13.04
C VAL A 165 -9.65 -1.34 -12.49
N GLU A 166 -8.97 -1.80 -11.42
CA GLU A 166 -9.21 -3.09 -10.79
C GLU A 166 -9.41 -2.92 -9.28
N LEU A 167 -10.49 -3.49 -8.77
CA LEU A 167 -10.79 -3.60 -7.34
C LEU A 167 -11.07 -5.06 -7.00
N GLU A 168 -10.09 -5.73 -6.43
CA GLU A 168 -10.18 -7.14 -6.07
C GLU A 168 -10.20 -7.31 -4.55
N LEU A 169 -11.36 -7.70 -4.02
CA LEU A 169 -11.63 -7.85 -2.59
C LEU A 169 -12.14 -9.26 -2.24
N GLN A 170 -12.21 -10.18 -3.20
CA GLN A 170 -12.71 -11.53 -3.01
C GLN A 170 -11.94 -12.30 -1.93
N GLU A 171 -12.56 -13.35 -1.39
CA GLU A 171 -11.93 -14.23 -0.40
C GLU A 171 -11.46 -13.49 0.86
N ASN A 172 -12.39 -12.72 1.45
CA ASN A 172 -12.23 -12.00 2.71
C ASN A 172 -13.46 -12.24 3.63
N MET A 173 -13.56 -11.50 4.71
CA MET A 173 -14.68 -11.56 5.67
C MET A 173 -15.50 -10.25 5.65
N LEU A 174 -15.52 -9.54 4.50
CA LEU A 174 -16.23 -8.28 4.35
C LEU A 174 -17.74 -8.47 4.47
N SER A 175 -18.43 -7.50 5.04
CA SER A 175 -19.87 -7.54 5.33
C SER A 175 -20.57 -6.26 4.86
N SER A 176 -21.87 -6.15 5.11
CA SER A 176 -22.73 -5.09 4.59
C SER A 176 -22.93 -5.19 3.06
N THR A 177 -23.23 -4.09 2.39
CA THR A 177 -23.44 -4.03 0.95
C THR A 177 -22.26 -3.40 0.23
N VAL A 178 -22.16 -3.63 -1.08
CA VAL A 178 -21.23 -2.86 -1.92
C VAL A 178 -21.76 -1.42 -2.01
N PRO A 179 -20.93 -0.40 -1.64
CA PRO A 179 -21.36 1.00 -1.69
C PRO A 179 -21.74 1.46 -3.11
N LEU A 180 -22.78 2.28 -3.21
CA LEU A 180 -23.24 2.84 -4.50
C LEU A 180 -22.16 3.68 -5.18
N GLU A 181 -21.30 4.31 -4.40
CA GLU A 181 -20.18 5.12 -4.88
C GLU A 181 -19.17 4.27 -5.68
N ILE A 182 -18.95 3.01 -5.29
CA ILE A 182 -18.10 2.07 -6.03
C ILE A 182 -18.80 1.60 -7.31
N LEU A 183 -20.10 1.32 -7.21
CA LEU A 183 -20.88 0.94 -8.39
C LEU A 183 -20.92 2.06 -9.44
N SER A 184 -20.86 3.32 -9.00
CA SER A 184 -20.75 4.46 -9.89
C SER A 184 -19.45 4.45 -10.70
N LEU A 185 -18.33 3.97 -10.13
CA LEU A 185 -17.07 3.82 -10.87
C LEU A 185 -17.18 2.81 -12.02
N VAL A 186 -18.00 1.76 -11.85
CA VAL A 186 -18.31 0.79 -12.91
C VAL A 186 -19.11 1.44 -14.03
N LEU A 187 -19.99 2.38 -13.69
CA LEU A 187 -20.93 2.98 -14.66
C LEU A 187 -20.30 4.13 -15.45
N VAL A 188 -19.53 4.98 -14.79
CA VAL A 188 -19.03 6.25 -15.35
C VAL A 188 -17.52 6.47 -15.14
N GLY A 189 -16.83 5.59 -14.40
CA GLY A 189 -15.40 5.63 -14.15
C GLY A 189 -14.61 4.67 -15.03
N ASP A 190 -13.35 4.47 -14.66
CA ASP A 190 -12.41 3.57 -15.35
C ASP A 190 -12.45 2.13 -14.80
N LEU A 191 -13.30 1.83 -13.79
CA LEU A 191 -13.35 0.52 -13.15
C LEU A 191 -13.89 -0.55 -14.11
N THR A 192 -13.00 -1.42 -14.57
CA THR A 192 -13.31 -2.53 -15.50
C THR A 192 -13.41 -3.87 -14.79
N GLU A 193 -12.76 -4.02 -13.63
CA GLU A 193 -12.79 -5.24 -12.83
C GLU A 193 -13.17 -4.93 -11.38
N LEU A 194 -14.30 -5.48 -10.95
CA LEU A 194 -14.77 -5.45 -9.56
C LEU A 194 -15.05 -6.89 -9.12
N ASN A 195 -14.22 -7.42 -8.24
CA ASN A 195 -14.44 -8.73 -7.67
C ASN A 195 -14.59 -8.66 -6.15
N VAL A 196 -15.77 -9.01 -5.65
CA VAL A 196 -16.11 -9.02 -4.23
C VAL A 196 -16.61 -10.40 -3.77
N ALA A 197 -16.45 -11.42 -4.59
CA ALA A 197 -16.92 -12.78 -4.34
C ALA A 197 -16.35 -13.39 -3.04
N LYS A 198 -17.00 -14.41 -2.51
CA LYS A 198 -16.55 -15.15 -1.32
C LYS A 198 -16.28 -14.24 -0.11
N ASN A 199 -17.24 -13.35 0.18
CA ASN A 199 -17.30 -12.51 1.37
C ASN A 199 -18.64 -12.75 2.10
N ASN A 200 -18.92 -11.98 3.15
CA ASN A 200 -20.20 -12.00 3.87
C ASN A 200 -21.07 -10.79 3.48
N LEU A 201 -20.97 -10.35 2.24
CA LEU A 201 -21.72 -9.19 1.72
C LEU A 201 -23.20 -9.54 1.57
N ALA A 202 -24.07 -8.54 1.74
CA ALA A 202 -25.50 -8.64 1.53
C ALA A 202 -25.91 -7.90 0.24
N GLY A 203 -27.00 -8.38 -0.37
CA GLY A 203 -27.56 -7.78 -1.58
C GLY A 203 -27.02 -8.39 -2.87
N THR A 204 -27.71 -8.10 -3.96
CA THR A 204 -27.35 -8.57 -5.32
C THR A 204 -27.02 -7.35 -6.16
N VAL A 205 -25.87 -7.34 -6.81
CA VAL A 205 -25.51 -6.34 -7.80
C VAL A 205 -25.61 -6.99 -9.18
N ILE A 206 -26.55 -6.52 -10.00
CA ILE A 206 -26.71 -6.95 -11.38
C ILE A 206 -26.19 -5.83 -12.28
N SER A 207 -25.11 -6.08 -13.02
CA SER A 207 -24.64 -5.16 -14.05
C SER A 207 -25.20 -5.59 -15.41
N SER A 208 -25.85 -4.67 -16.11
CA SER A 208 -26.38 -4.89 -17.46
C SER A 208 -25.43 -4.42 -18.57
N LYS A 209 -24.22 -3.95 -18.24
CA LYS A 209 -23.28 -3.42 -19.22
C LYS A 209 -22.22 -4.45 -19.61
N PRO A 210 -22.00 -4.70 -20.94
CA PRO A 210 -21.12 -5.76 -21.45
C PRO A 210 -19.61 -5.46 -21.32
N ARG A 211 -19.20 -4.35 -20.71
CA ARG A 211 -17.79 -3.94 -20.55
C ARG A 211 -17.17 -4.31 -19.22
N VAL A 212 -17.93 -4.87 -18.32
CA VAL A 212 -17.47 -5.20 -16.98
C VAL A 212 -17.50 -6.70 -16.85
N ALA A 213 -16.33 -7.33 -16.84
CA ALA A 213 -16.19 -8.70 -16.32
C ALA A 213 -16.40 -8.63 -14.80
N THR A 214 -17.64 -8.33 -14.39
CA THR A 214 -17.99 -8.22 -12.99
C THR A 214 -18.41 -9.58 -12.52
N VAL A 215 -17.53 -10.31 -11.90
CA VAL A 215 -17.88 -11.55 -11.20
C VAL A 215 -18.35 -11.15 -9.80
N ILE A 216 -19.60 -10.67 -9.70
CA ILE A 216 -20.27 -10.53 -8.43
C ILE A 216 -20.96 -11.85 -8.14
N HIS A 217 -20.28 -12.76 -7.48
CA HIS A 217 -20.85 -13.94 -6.90
C HIS A 217 -21.14 -13.68 -5.43
N ASP A 218 -22.30 -13.09 -5.14
CA ASP A 218 -22.86 -13.09 -3.81
C ASP A 218 -23.65 -14.40 -3.65
N THR A 219 -23.15 -15.31 -2.84
CA THR A 219 -23.92 -16.46 -2.42
C THR A 219 -24.87 -15.97 -1.34
N LEU A 220 -26.11 -15.65 -1.72
CA LEU A 220 -27.21 -15.48 -0.78
C LEU A 220 -27.24 -16.72 0.13
N LYS A 221 -26.90 -16.55 1.40
CA LYS A 221 -27.30 -17.51 2.43
C LYS A 221 -28.80 -17.39 2.55
N THR A 222 -29.52 -18.30 1.88
CA THR A 222 -30.92 -18.57 2.23
C THR A 222 -30.93 -19.08 3.65
N THR A 223 -31.33 -18.23 4.58
CA THR A 223 -31.72 -18.67 5.92
C THR A 223 -32.98 -19.53 5.78
N SER A 224 -32.81 -20.83 5.88
CA SER A 224 -33.87 -21.78 6.18
C SER A 224 -34.23 -21.71 7.66
#